data_1601673a13d6ab9f0b767c8d47f57b70
#
_entry.id   1601673a13d6ab9f0b767c8d47f57b70
#
_cell.length_a   1.000
_cell.length_b   1.000
_cell.length_c   1.000
_cell.angle_alpha   90.00
_cell.angle_beta   90.00
_cell.angle_gamma   90.00
#
_symmetry.space_group_name_H-M   'P 1'
#
loop_
_entity.id
_entity.type
_entity.pdbx_description
1 polymer ?
#
loop_
_entity_poly.entity_id
_entity_poly.type
_entity_poly.pdbx_seq_one_letter_code
_entity_poly.pdbx_strand_id
1 'polypeptide(L)'
;MASTSDANMPRLFSGCCAYSYRKYLQHGPMTMEEFIEKAVRLRVDGVDMTGYYLKSTEPEYLASLRRLAYRKGLAFSGAACGVSMVQADAAKRAEAVAGIKKWVDVADVLGAPHLRIFAGKLPSGVTLEQSIDWVVEAMKAGCDYAGKKGITLGIEDHSGVSQQASVCLEIMHRVNSPYAGINLDITHFVPTAAQDAYAQIEACLPFATNTHIRDKFDDGSPIDLDRVWKLFAGAGFKGFMSAEYEDKEDAMTGVPKLVEKIRALCAKYSTV
;
A
#
# COMPACT_ATOMS: atom_id res chain seq x y z
N MET A 1 -25.99 -28.48 9.94
CA MET A 1 -25.46 -27.19 10.40
C MET A 1 -24.37 -26.83 9.43
N ALA A 2 -24.61 -25.86 8.54
CA ALA A 2 -23.60 -25.42 7.58
C ALA A 2 -22.48 -24.73 8.37
N SER A 3 -21.28 -25.22 8.27
CA SER A 3 -20.05 -24.56 8.67
C SER A 3 -20.08 -23.13 8.08
N THR A 4 -20.07 -22.12 8.94
CA THR A 4 -19.72 -20.75 8.51
C THR A 4 -18.34 -20.88 7.87
N SER A 5 -18.31 -20.73 6.58
CA SER A 5 -17.19 -21.12 5.74
C SER A 5 -15.90 -20.44 6.19
N ASP A 6 -14.80 -21.21 6.29
CA ASP A 6 -13.39 -20.73 6.43
C ASP A 6 -13.02 -19.59 5.46
N ALA A 7 -13.87 -19.33 4.47
CA ALA A 7 -13.72 -18.27 3.48
C ALA A 7 -13.66 -16.86 4.07
N ASN A 8 -14.31 -16.61 5.22
CA ASN A 8 -14.37 -15.28 5.86
C ASN A 8 -13.42 -15.12 7.06
N MET A 9 -12.58 -16.11 7.34
CA MET A 9 -11.63 -15.98 8.45
C MET A 9 -10.49 -15.02 8.07
N PRO A 10 -10.18 -14.02 8.89
CA PRO A 10 -9.11 -13.07 8.61
C PRO A 10 -7.74 -13.76 8.68
N ARG A 11 -6.83 -13.35 7.79
CA ARG A 11 -5.43 -13.77 7.81
C ARG A 11 -4.55 -12.53 7.72
N LEU A 12 -4.16 -12.00 8.87
CA LEU A 12 -3.44 -10.75 9.01
C LEU A 12 -1.96 -11.05 9.21
N PHE A 13 -1.14 -10.70 8.23
CA PHE A 13 0.31 -10.84 8.29
C PHE A 13 0.95 -9.52 8.67
N SER A 14 2.00 -9.58 9.48
CA SER A 14 2.79 -8.39 9.80
C SER A 14 3.70 -7.99 8.63
N GLY A 15 3.76 -6.70 8.33
CA GLY A 15 4.61 -6.17 7.27
C GLY A 15 5.41 -4.95 7.72
N CYS A 16 6.38 -4.57 6.88
CA CYS A 16 7.11 -3.31 7.02
C CYS A 16 7.36 -2.70 5.65
N CYS A 17 6.91 -1.45 5.46
CA CYS A 17 7.19 -0.67 4.28
C CYS A 17 8.61 -0.09 4.35
N ALA A 18 9.38 -0.16 3.26
CA ALA A 18 10.72 0.40 3.18
C ALA A 18 10.73 1.92 3.45
N TYR A 19 9.63 2.61 3.15
CA TYR A 19 9.48 4.03 3.43
C TYR A 19 9.65 4.37 4.93
N SER A 20 9.37 3.45 5.84
CA SER A 20 9.66 3.59 7.28
C SER A 20 11.12 3.96 7.57
N TYR A 21 12.03 3.53 6.71
CA TYR A 21 13.47 3.83 6.83
C TYR A 21 13.97 4.84 5.78
N ARG A 22 13.08 5.68 5.21
CA ARG A 22 13.39 6.63 4.13
C ARG A 22 14.63 7.48 4.35
N LYS A 23 14.84 7.98 5.57
CA LYS A 23 16.02 8.81 5.91
C LYS A 23 17.34 8.03 5.77
N TYR A 24 17.31 6.73 6.01
CA TYR A 24 18.47 5.84 5.91
C TYR A 24 18.66 5.30 4.50
N LEU A 25 17.58 5.07 3.76
CA LEU A 25 17.61 4.54 2.40
C LEU A 25 17.90 5.61 1.36
N GLN A 26 17.43 6.85 1.56
CA GLN A 26 17.58 7.92 0.57
C GLN A 26 18.97 8.58 0.62
N HIS A 27 19.51 8.83 1.80
CA HIS A 27 20.73 9.62 2.00
C HIS A 27 21.68 8.99 3.01
N GLY A 28 21.32 7.85 3.54
CA GLY A 28 22.04 7.23 4.65
C GLY A 28 22.78 5.96 4.27
N PRO A 29 23.27 5.23 5.29
CA PRO A 29 24.10 4.05 5.10
C PRO A 29 23.29 2.77 4.81
N MET A 30 21.97 2.82 4.64
CA MET A 30 21.14 1.61 4.45
C MET A 30 20.88 1.36 2.97
N THR A 31 21.10 0.13 2.53
CA THR A 31 20.70 -0.39 1.22
C THR A 31 19.37 -1.15 1.31
N MET A 32 18.74 -1.48 0.17
CA MET A 32 17.53 -2.32 0.16
C MET A 32 17.83 -3.75 0.64
N GLU A 33 19.01 -4.25 0.43
CA GLU A 33 19.48 -5.52 0.97
C GLU A 33 19.54 -5.50 2.50
N GLU A 34 20.09 -4.43 3.08
CA GLU A 34 20.14 -4.22 4.53
C GLU A 34 18.77 -3.98 5.14
N PHE A 35 17.84 -3.33 4.40
CA PHE A 35 16.43 -3.22 4.80
C PHE A 35 15.78 -4.60 4.90
N ILE A 36 15.95 -5.48 3.91
CA ILE A 36 15.47 -6.88 3.96
C ILE A 36 16.02 -7.60 5.19
N GLU A 37 17.34 -7.50 5.45
CA GLU A 37 17.95 -8.10 6.65
C GLU A 37 17.40 -7.49 7.95
N LYS A 38 17.08 -6.20 7.96
CA LYS A 38 16.45 -5.53 9.09
C LYS A 38 15.04 -6.05 9.34
N ALA A 39 14.24 -6.22 8.29
CA ALA A 39 12.87 -6.77 8.34
C ALA A 39 12.86 -8.20 8.91
N VAL A 40 13.81 -9.02 8.52
CA VAL A 40 13.99 -10.36 9.11
C VAL A 40 14.25 -10.28 10.62
N ARG A 41 15.10 -9.35 11.06
CA ARG A 41 15.35 -9.13 12.51
C ARG A 41 14.14 -8.60 13.25
N LEU A 42 13.28 -7.82 12.59
CA LEU A 42 11.98 -7.38 13.11
C LEU A 42 10.95 -8.51 13.17
N ARG A 43 11.22 -9.66 12.56
CA ARG A 43 10.34 -10.83 12.49
C ARG A 43 8.98 -10.51 11.88
N VAL A 44 8.95 -9.65 10.86
CA VAL A 44 7.75 -9.45 10.04
C VAL A 44 7.60 -10.57 9.00
N ASP A 45 6.37 -10.80 8.56
CA ASP A 45 6.06 -11.83 7.56
C ASP A 45 6.38 -11.35 6.15
N GLY A 46 6.34 -10.03 5.91
CA GLY A 46 6.61 -9.46 4.60
C GLY A 46 7.10 -8.03 4.61
N VAL A 47 7.52 -7.56 3.42
CA VAL A 47 7.95 -6.17 3.20
C VAL A 47 7.30 -5.58 1.97
N ASP A 48 6.99 -4.28 2.07
CA ASP A 48 6.62 -3.43 0.95
C ASP A 48 7.87 -2.69 0.44
N MET A 49 8.18 -2.91 -0.85
CA MET A 49 9.41 -2.43 -1.46
C MET A 49 9.20 -1.06 -2.13
N THR A 50 9.55 0.01 -1.44
CA THR A 50 9.45 1.37 -2.00
C THR A 50 10.47 1.58 -3.12
N GLY A 51 9.99 1.65 -4.35
CA GLY A 51 10.82 1.71 -5.56
C GLY A 51 11.79 2.88 -5.65
N TYR A 52 11.52 3.97 -4.91
CA TYR A 52 12.40 5.17 -4.88
C TYR A 52 13.81 4.87 -4.35
N TYR A 53 13.96 3.79 -3.59
CA TYR A 53 15.22 3.42 -2.91
C TYR A 53 15.94 2.27 -3.59
N LEU A 54 15.39 1.72 -4.68
CA LEU A 54 16.09 0.74 -5.50
C LEU A 54 17.27 1.42 -6.20
N LYS A 55 18.47 0.88 -6.02
CA LYS A 55 19.67 1.41 -6.70
C LYS A 55 19.67 1.15 -8.21
N SER A 56 18.85 0.21 -8.67
CA SER A 56 18.66 -0.14 -10.07
C SER A 56 17.31 -0.83 -10.28
N THR A 57 16.78 -0.71 -11.49
CA THR A 57 15.62 -1.50 -11.96
C THR A 57 16.02 -2.59 -12.94
N GLU A 58 17.33 -2.88 -13.08
CA GLU A 58 17.81 -3.95 -13.93
C GLU A 58 17.40 -5.32 -13.39
N PRO A 59 16.99 -6.24 -14.27
CA PRO A 59 16.44 -7.54 -13.88
C PRO A 59 17.34 -8.34 -12.94
N GLU A 60 18.64 -8.31 -13.13
CA GLU A 60 19.61 -9.04 -12.30
C GLU A 60 19.61 -8.54 -10.86
N TYR A 61 19.51 -7.23 -10.67
CA TYR A 61 19.44 -6.63 -9.33
C TYR A 61 18.12 -6.97 -8.63
N LEU A 62 16.99 -6.81 -9.33
CA LEU A 62 15.67 -7.13 -8.78
C LEU A 62 15.58 -8.62 -8.42
N ALA A 63 16.07 -9.51 -9.29
CA ALA A 63 16.13 -10.95 -9.03
C ALA A 63 17.02 -11.28 -7.83
N SER A 64 18.12 -10.52 -7.61
CA SER A 64 18.97 -10.69 -6.43
C SER A 64 18.25 -10.38 -5.13
N LEU A 65 17.45 -9.31 -5.08
CA LEU A 65 16.61 -8.95 -3.94
C LEU A 65 15.53 -10.00 -3.69
N ARG A 66 14.84 -10.45 -4.74
CA ARG A 66 13.85 -11.54 -4.66
C ARG A 66 14.46 -12.81 -4.07
N ARG A 67 15.63 -13.22 -4.56
CA ARG A 67 16.35 -14.38 -4.04
C ARG A 67 16.77 -14.20 -2.59
N LEU A 68 17.22 -12.98 -2.20
CA LEU A 68 17.60 -12.68 -0.82
C LEU A 68 16.40 -12.86 0.12
N ALA A 69 15.25 -12.22 -0.19
CA ALA A 69 14.05 -12.33 0.60
C ALA A 69 13.56 -13.78 0.72
N TYR A 70 13.50 -14.51 -0.40
CA TYR A 70 13.11 -15.93 -0.43
C TYR A 70 13.98 -16.80 0.51
N ARG A 71 15.30 -16.65 0.46
CA ARG A 71 16.23 -17.40 1.32
C ARG A 71 16.11 -17.05 2.80
N LYS A 72 15.52 -15.90 3.12
CA LYS A 72 15.25 -15.47 4.49
C LYS A 72 13.85 -15.80 4.97
N GLY A 73 13.02 -16.42 4.14
CA GLY A 73 11.63 -16.72 4.45
C GLY A 73 10.75 -15.48 4.55
N LEU A 74 11.11 -14.39 3.84
CA LEU A 74 10.40 -13.11 3.86
C LEU A 74 9.63 -12.95 2.54
N ALA A 75 8.34 -12.64 2.62
CA ALA A 75 7.53 -12.34 1.44
C ALA A 75 7.71 -10.87 1.00
N PHE A 76 7.50 -10.58 -0.29
CA PHE A 76 7.17 -9.24 -0.71
C PHE A 76 5.65 -9.07 -0.67
N SER A 77 5.15 -8.16 0.19
CA SER A 77 3.74 -7.82 0.27
C SER A 77 3.31 -6.95 -0.92
N GLY A 78 4.23 -6.12 -1.39
CA GLY A 78 4.02 -5.23 -2.52
C GLY A 78 5.29 -4.48 -2.91
N ALA A 79 5.12 -3.64 -3.92
CA ALA A 79 6.05 -2.59 -4.30
C ALA A 79 5.30 -1.27 -4.41
N ALA A 80 6.02 -0.16 -4.28
CA ALA A 80 5.43 1.17 -4.40
C ALA A 80 6.22 2.03 -5.38
N CYS A 81 5.52 2.79 -6.23
CA CYS A 81 6.15 3.75 -7.13
C CYS A 81 5.58 5.16 -6.98
N GLY A 82 6.32 6.16 -7.48
CA GLY A 82 5.93 7.57 -7.41
C GLY A 82 5.07 8.06 -8.58
N VAL A 83 4.48 7.15 -9.35
CA VAL A 83 3.63 7.55 -10.48
C VAL A 83 2.35 8.17 -9.94
N SER A 84 2.04 9.37 -10.45
CA SER A 84 0.84 10.15 -10.15
C SER A 84 0.02 10.25 -11.44
N MET A 85 -1.23 9.78 -11.41
CA MET A 85 -2.06 9.62 -12.60
C MET A 85 -2.69 10.93 -13.07
N VAL A 86 -3.04 11.81 -12.13
CA VAL A 86 -3.69 13.08 -12.46
C VAL A 86 -2.66 14.08 -12.97
N GLN A 87 -2.78 14.45 -14.24
CA GLN A 87 -1.96 15.41 -14.94
C GLN A 87 -2.85 16.26 -15.85
N ALA A 88 -2.75 17.61 -15.79
CA ALA A 88 -3.52 18.49 -16.66
C ALA A 88 -3.15 18.30 -18.16
N ASP A 89 -1.89 18.04 -18.43
CA ASP A 89 -1.35 17.76 -19.76
C ASP A 89 -1.62 16.33 -20.20
N ALA A 90 -2.17 16.15 -21.41
CA ALA A 90 -2.52 14.84 -21.95
C ALA A 90 -1.29 13.96 -22.23
N ALA A 91 -0.16 14.55 -22.67
CA ALA A 91 1.07 13.81 -22.90
C ALA A 91 1.61 13.24 -21.57
N LYS A 92 1.57 14.05 -20.51
CA LYS A 92 1.97 13.59 -19.15
C LYS A 92 1.05 12.51 -18.60
N ARG A 93 -0.25 12.51 -18.93
CA ARG A 93 -1.14 11.38 -18.58
C ARG A 93 -0.72 10.10 -19.29
N ALA A 94 -0.39 10.19 -20.59
CA ALA A 94 0.14 9.04 -21.34
C ALA A 94 1.48 8.53 -20.75
N GLU A 95 2.37 9.43 -20.36
CA GLU A 95 3.62 9.10 -19.65
C GLU A 95 3.35 8.41 -18.30
N ALA A 96 2.33 8.86 -17.56
CA ALA A 96 1.94 8.21 -16.30
C ALA A 96 1.48 6.76 -16.52
N VAL A 97 0.66 6.51 -17.53
CA VAL A 97 0.24 5.15 -17.91
C VAL A 97 1.44 4.29 -18.34
N ALA A 98 2.37 4.84 -19.12
CA ALA A 98 3.61 4.15 -19.49
C ALA A 98 4.47 3.86 -18.25
N GLY A 99 4.55 4.80 -17.32
CA GLY A 99 5.22 4.65 -16.03
C GLY A 99 4.62 3.53 -15.18
N ILE A 100 3.30 3.44 -15.09
CA ILE A 100 2.61 2.32 -14.40
C ILE A 100 3.05 0.99 -15.00
N LYS A 101 2.99 0.84 -16.33
CA LYS A 101 3.38 -0.41 -17.02
C LYS A 101 4.83 -0.77 -16.75
N LYS A 102 5.75 0.20 -16.80
CA LYS A 102 7.16 -0.01 -16.44
C LYS A 102 7.32 -0.51 -15.01
N TRP A 103 6.59 0.07 -14.06
CA TRP A 103 6.67 -0.35 -12.66
C TRP A 103 5.99 -1.70 -12.40
N VAL A 104 4.99 -2.06 -13.18
CA VAL A 104 4.44 -3.44 -13.20
C VAL A 104 5.51 -4.43 -13.64
N ASP A 105 6.33 -4.12 -14.68
CA ASP A 105 7.44 -4.97 -15.08
C ASP A 105 8.50 -5.11 -13.96
N VAL A 106 8.80 -4.01 -13.26
CA VAL A 106 9.70 -4.04 -12.09
C VAL A 106 9.14 -4.93 -10.98
N ALA A 107 7.85 -4.78 -10.66
CA ALA A 107 7.17 -5.59 -9.63
C ALA A 107 7.16 -7.09 -10.00
N ASP A 108 6.94 -7.42 -11.26
CA ASP A 108 6.96 -8.78 -11.79
C ASP A 108 8.34 -9.45 -11.59
N VAL A 109 9.41 -8.80 -12.01
CA VAL A 109 10.77 -9.32 -11.84
C VAL A 109 11.14 -9.42 -10.37
N LEU A 110 10.78 -8.42 -9.57
CA LEU A 110 10.98 -8.40 -8.13
C LEU A 110 10.17 -9.52 -7.44
N GLY A 111 9.04 -9.94 -8.03
CA GLY A 111 8.13 -10.92 -7.45
C GLY A 111 7.16 -10.32 -6.44
N ALA A 112 6.88 -9.02 -6.55
CA ALA A 112 5.88 -8.33 -5.73
C ALA A 112 4.49 -8.48 -6.37
N PRO A 113 3.49 -9.04 -5.66
CA PRO A 113 2.16 -9.31 -6.22
C PRO A 113 1.26 -8.08 -6.28
N HIS A 114 1.69 -6.97 -5.70
CA HIS A 114 0.96 -5.73 -5.58
C HIS A 114 1.86 -4.54 -5.95
N LEU A 115 1.29 -3.53 -6.61
CA LEU A 115 1.97 -2.27 -6.91
C LEU A 115 1.11 -1.09 -6.45
N ARG A 116 1.59 -0.32 -5.48
CA ARG A 116 0.96 0.92 -5.04
C ARG A 116 1.30 2.06 -6.01
N ILE A 117 0.25 2.81 -6.39
CA ILE A 117 0.31 4.00 -7.23
C ILE A 117 -0.50 5.14 -6.60
N PHE A 118 -0.27 6.39 -7.04
CA PHE A 118 -1.00 7.55 -6.55
C PHE A 118 -2.03 8.06 -7.56
N ALA A 119 -3.18 8.52 -7.05
CA ALA A 119 -4.09 9.36 -7.84
C ALA A 119 -3.40 10.65 -8.28
N GLY A 120 -2.86 11.36 -7.32
CA GLY A 120 -2.20 12.65 -7.53
C GLY A 120 -2.97 13.82 -6.94
N LYS A 121 -2.37 15.00 -7.04
CA LYS A 121 -2.99 16.24 -6.55
C LYS A 121 -4.00 16.77 -7.57
N LEU A 122 -5.05 17.43 -7.08
CA LEU A 122 -6.02 18.14 -7.93
C LEU A 122 -5.33 19.36 -8.56
N PRO A 123 -5.18 19.44 -9.90
CA PRO A 123 -4.55 20.58 -10.53
C PRO A 123 -5.46 21.83 -10.49
N SER A 124 -4.85 23.01 -10.47
CA SER A 124 -5.61 24.27 -10.57
C SER A 124 -6.42 24.32 -11.86
N GLY A 125 -7.68 24.72 -11.78
CA GLY A 125 -8.60 24.84 -12.91
C GLY A 125 -9.16 23.52 -13.44
N VAL A 126 -8.88 22.40 -12.77
CA VAL A 126 -9.43 21.08 -13.09
C VAL A 126 -10.47 20.71 -12.03
N THR A 127 -11.59 20.16 -12.44
CA THR A 127 -12.62 19.66 -11.51
C THR A 127 -12.22 18.31 -10.90
N LEU A 128 -12.78 17.99 -9.75
CA LEU A 128 -12.58 16.67 -9.12
C LEU A 128 -13.06 15.56 -10.06
N GLU A 129 -14.21 15.73 -10.69
CA GLU A 129 -14.80 14.78 -11.64
C GLU A 129 -13.85 14.48 -12.80
N GLN A 130 -13.29 15.52 -13.44
CA GLN A 130 -12.29 15.34 -14.51
C GLN A 130 -11.04 14.59 -14.02
N SER A 131 -10.61 14.84 -12.79
CA SER A 131 -9.47 14.13 -12.19
C SER A 131 -9.79 12.67 -11.94
N ILE A 132 -11.00 12.36 -11.48
CA ILE A 132 -11.49 10.98 -11.32
C ILE A 132 -11.54 10.27 -12.68
N ASP A 133 -12.03 10.92 -13.74
CA ASP A 133 -12.03 10.36 -15.10
C ASP A 133 -10.63 9.92 -15.53
N TRP A 134 -9.63 10.78 -15.33
CA TRP A 134 -8.24 10.47 -15.69
C TRP A 134 -7.65 9.34 -14.87
N VAL A 135 -7.97 9.29 -13.56
CA VAL A 135 -7.55 8.17 -12.69
C VAL A 135 -8.16 6.87 -13.18
N VAL A 136 -9.47 6.86 -13.47
CA VAL A 136 -10.19 5.67 -13.95
C VAL A 136 -9.61 5.17 -15.28
N GLU A 137 -9.32 6.07 -16.23
CA GLU A 137 -8.70 5.73 -17.50
C GLU A 137 -7.31 5.09 -17.30
N ALA A 138 -6.46 5.73 -16.51
CA ALA A 138 -5.11 5.24 -16.22
C ALA A 138 -5.13 3.91 -15.47
N MET A 139 -6.01 3.76 -14.47
CA MET A 139 -6.18 2.51 -13.71
C MET A 139 -6.64 1.36 -14.63
N LYS A 140 -7.63 1.57 -15.51
CA LYS A 140 -8.07 0.55 -16.46
C LYS A 140 -6.93 0.07 -17.33
N ALA A 141 -6.21 1.00 -17.96
CA ALA A 141 -5.06 0.67 -18.82
C ALA A 141 -3.93 -0.02 -18.06
N GLY A 142 -3.71 0.37 -16.79
CA GLY A 142 -2.74 -0.25 -15.92
C GLY A 142 -3.17 -1.66 -15.47
N CYS A 143 -4.41 -1.85 -15.05
CA CYS A 143 -4.96 -3.13 -14.62
C CYS A 143 -4.99 -4.17 -15.76
N ASP A 144 -5.34 -3.76 -16.98
CA ASP A 144 -5.28 -4.63 -18.15
C ASP A 144 -3.87 -5.16 -18.43
N TYR A 145 -2.85 -4.36 -18.12
CA TYR A 145 -1.46 -4.78 -18.25
C TYR A 145 -1.00 -5.63 -17.06
N ALA A 146 -1.26 -5.18 -15.85
CA ALA A 146 -0.85 -5.82 -14.61
C ALA A 146 -1.51 -7.20 -14.42
N GLY A 147 -2.78 -7.34 -14.82
CA GLY A 147 -3.51 -8.58 -14.73
C GLY A 147 -2.91 -9.73 -15.55
N LYS A 148 -2.24 -9.43 -16.68
CA LYS A 148 -1.52 -10.44 -17.48
C LYS A 148 -0.33 -11.04 -16.74
N LYS A 149 0.12 -10.36 -15.67
CA LYS A 149 1.23 -10.78 -14.79
C LYS A 149 0.76 -11.20 -13.40
N GLY A 150 -0.55 -11.17 -13.14
CA GLY A 150 -1.12 -11.51 -11.84
C GLY A 150 -0.82 -10.46 -10.76
N ILE A 151 -0.56 -9.19 -11.15
CA ILE A 151 -0.24 -8.11 -10.24
C ILE A 151 -1.48 -7.25 -10.02
N THR A 152 -1.78 -6.93 -8.76
CA THR A 152 -2.84 -5.99 -8.38
C THR A 152 -2.29 -4.57 -8.32
N LEU A 153 -3.00 -3.61 -8.90
CA LEU A 153 -2.72 -2.19 -8.73
C LEU A 153 -3.54 -1.63 -7.57
N GLY A 154 -2.88 -1.14 -6.52
CA GLY A 154 -3.52 -0.46 -5.40
C GLY A 154 -3.36 1.05 -5.51
N ILE A 155 -4.47 1.78 -5.67
CA ILE A 155 -4.45 3.24 -5.48
C ILE A 155 -4.35 3.54 -3.99
N GLU A 156 -3.44 4.43 -3.60
CA GLU A 156 -3.38 4.85 -2.21
C GLU A 156 -4.38 5.97 -1.92
N ASP A 157 -5.07 5.87 -0.80
CA ASP A 157 -5.88 6.94 -0.22
C ASP A 157 -4.95 8.00 0.38
N HIS A 158 -4.39 8.84 -0.49
CA HIS A 158 -3.39 9.83 -0.16
C HIS A 158 -3.92 11.25 -0.38
N SER A 159 -3.22 12.25 0.15
CA SER A 159 -3.57 13.67 -0.04
C SER A 159 -3.80 14.01 -1.52
N GLY A 160 -4.85 14.75 -1.83
CA GLY A 160 -5.26 15.11 -3.18
C GLY A 160 -6.56 14.44 -3.60
N VAL A 161 -6.59 13.81 -4.78
CA VAL A 161 -7.85 13.29 -5.37
C VAL A 161 -8.41 12.11 -4.57
N SER A 162 -7.57 11.22 -4.07
CA SER A 162 -8.00 10.00 -3.35
C SER A 162 -8.12 10.13 -1.83
N GLN A 163 -8.15 11.35 -1.28
CA GLN A 163 -8.14 11.60 0.17
C GLN A 163 -9.47 11.27 0.88
N GLN A 164 -10.53 10.98 0.16
CA GLN A 164 -11.85 10.64 0.70
C GLN A 164 -12.26 9.24 0.26
N ALA A 165 -12.81 8.46 1.17
CA ALA A 165 -13.30 7.12 0.88
C ALA A 165 -14.32 7.10 -0.26
N SER A 166 -15.24 8.08 -0.30
CA SER A 166 -16.25 8.19 -1.37
C SER A 166 -15.61 8.26 -2.76
N VAL A 167 -14.50 8.98 -2.91
CA VAL A 167 -13.77 9.08 -4.17
C VAL A 167 -13.03 7.78 -4.50
N CYS A 168 -12.38 7.17 -3.51
CA CYS A 168 -11.74 5.87 -3.71
C CYS A 168 -12.74 4.81 -4.18
N LEU A 169 -13.91 4.75 -3.55
CA LEU A 169 -14.98 3.82 -3.90
C LEU A 169 -15.54 4.09 -5.30
N GLU A 170 -15.77 5.35 -5.65
CA GLU A 170 -16.20 5.73 -7.00
C GLU A 170 -15.18 5.26 -8.05
N ILE A 171 -13.88 5.50 -7.83
CA ILE A 171 -12.81 5.03 -8.70
C ILE A 171 -12.88 3.50 -8.84
N MET A 172 -12.95 2.76 -7.73
CA MET A 172 -13.01 1.30 -7.76
C MET A 172 -14.20 0.77 -8.54
N HIS A 173 -15.39 1.32 -8.29
CA HIS A 173 -16.61 0.93 -9.03
C HIS A 173 -16.52 1.23 -10.52
N ARG A 174 -15.95 2.35 -10.90
CA ARG A 174 -15.81 2.76 -12.32
C ARG A 174 -14.69 2.01 -13.03
N VAL A 175 -13.61 1.66 -12.34
CA VAL A 175 -12.52 0.82 -12.88
C VAL A 175 -13.02 -0.60 -13.10
N ASN A 176 -13.73 -1.17 -12.14
CA ASN A 176 -14.36 -2.49 -12.20
C ASN A 176 -13.43 -3.59 -12.75
N SER A 177 -12.24 -3.71 -12.19
CA SER A 177 -11.24 -4.71 -12.56
C SER A 177 -10.89 -5.60 -11.37
N PRO A 178 -10.73 -6.92 -11.52
CA PRO A 178 -10.27 -7.79 -10.45
C PRO A 178 -8.81 -7.54 -10.04
N TYR A 179 -8.09 -6.74 -10.82
CA TYR A 179 -6.71 -6.33 -10.56
C TYR A 179 -6.61 -4.89 -10.05
N ALA A 180 -7.74 -4.25 -9.71
CA ALA A 180 -7.78 -2.96 -9.04
C ALA A 180 -8.05 -3.14 -7.55
N GLY A 181 -7.40 -2.33 -6.73
CA GLY A 181 -7.63 -2.29 -5.30
C GLY A 181 -7.19 -0.97 -4.68
N ILE A 182 -7.34 -0.88 -3.37
CA ILE A 182 -6.88 0.23 -2.55
C ILE A 182 -5.69 -0.24 -1.72
N ASN A 183 -4.57 0.46 -1.83
CA ASN A 183 -3.51 0.39 -0.83
C ASN A 183 -3.95 1.29 0.32
N LEU A 184 -4.58 0.70 1.33
CA LEU A 184 -5.28 1.42 2.38
C LEU A 184 -4.29 1.92 3.44
N ASP A 185 -3.95 3.22 3.38
CA ASP A 185 -3.25 3.91 4.47
C ASP A 185 -4.29 4.42 5.47
N ILE A 186 -4.25 3.92 6.68
CA ILE A 186 -5.26 4.23 7.71
C ILE A 186 -5.19 5.67 8.24
N THR A 187 -4.25 6.49 7.77
CA THR A 187 -3.94 7.79 8.36
C THR A 187 -4.41 8.99 7.56
N HIS A 188 -4.65 8.83 6.27
CA HIS A 188 -4.87 9.93 5.34
C HIS A 188 -6.33 10.39 5.21
N PHE A 189 -7.29 9.61 5.70
CA PHE A 189 -8.69 10.02 5.61
C PHE A 189 -9.00 11.21 6.50
N VAL A 190 -9.47 12.28 5.88
CA VAL A 190 -9.93 13.48 6.58
C VAL A 190 -11.39 13.27 7.01
N PRO A 191 -11.70 13.41 8.32
CA PRO A 191 -13.09 13.33 8.78
C PRO A 191 -13.99 14.32 8.06
N THR A 192 -15.22 13.88 7.78
CA THR A 192 -16.28 14.71 7.20
C THR A 192 -17.41 14.88 8.21
N ALA A 193 -18.42 15.70 7.90
CA ALA A 193 -19.61 15.82 8.73
C ALA A 193 -20.40 14.49 8.85
N ALA A 194 -20.25 13.58 7.88
CA ALA A 194 -20.96 12.32 7.83
C ALA A 194 -20.16 11.13 8.36
N GLN A 195 -18.84 11.17 8.28
CA GLN A 195 -17.97 10.02 8.60
C GLN A 195 -16.70 10.43 9.30
N ASP A 196 -16.35 9.73 10.38
CA ASP A 196 -15.00 9.78 10.98
C ASP A 196 -14.00 8.98 10.11
N ALA A 197 -12.72 9.06 10.43
CA ALA A 197 -11.68 8.34 9.70
C ALA A 197 -11.88 6.82 9.73
N TYR A 198 -12.36 6.27 10.85
CA TYR A 198 -12.60 4.82 10.98
C TYR A 198 -13.76 4.34 10.09
N ALA A 199 -14.82 5.13 9.97
CA ALA A 199 -15.93 4.81 9.07
C ALA A 199 -15.49 4.85 7.60
N GLN A 200 -14.56 5.74 7.25
CA GLN A 200 -13.96 5.78 5.92
C GLN A 200 -13.04 4.58 5.67
N ILE A 201 -12.22 4.18 6.66
CA ILE A 201 -11.43 2.94 6.60
C ILE A 201 -12.36 1.75 6.35
N GLU A 202 -13.41 1.60 7.17
CA GLU A 202 -14.38 0.50 7.06
C GLU A 202 -15.02 0.42 5.68
N ALA A 203 -15.43 1.56 5.13
CA ALA A 203 -16.04 1.63 3.79
C ALA A 203 -15.10 1.15 2.67
N CYS A 204 -13.79 1.36 2.82
CA CYS A 204 -12.79 0.96 1.82
C CYS A 204 -12.33 -0.51 1.94
N LEU A 205 -12.60 -1.21 3.06
CA LEU A 205 -12.14 -2.58 3.29
C LEU A 205 -12.51 -3.59 2.19
N PRO A 206 -13.70 -3.53 1.55
CA PRO A 206 -14.02 -4.45 0.46
C PRO A 206 -13.08 -4.38 -0.75
N PHE A 207 -12.36 -3.27 -0.90
CA PHE A 207 -11.40 -3.03 -1.96
C PHE A 207 -9.94 -2.99 -1.48
N ALA A 208 -9.69 -3.14 -0.17
CA ALA A 208 -8.34 -3.12 0.38
C ALA A 208 -7.53 -4.34 -0.11
N THR A 209 -6.38 -4.09 -0.72
CA THR A 209 -5.49 -5.13 -1.27
C THR A 209 -4.11 -5.13 -0.64
N ASN A 210 -3.71 -4.03 -0.04
CA ASN A 210 -2.52 -3.88 0.80
C ASN A 210 -2.78 -2.74 1.79
N THR A 211 -1.92 -2.58 2.80
CA THR A 211 -2.11 -1.53 3.82
C THR A 211 -0.81 -0.82 4.18
N HIS A 212 -0.95 0.45 4.61
CA HIS A 212 0.06 1.16 5.37
C HIS A 212 -0.48 1.51 6.75
N ILE A 213 0.30 1.20 7.78
CA ILE A 213 -0.10 1.30 9.18
C ILE A 213 0.85 2.24 9.92
N ARG A 214 0.27 3.28 10.53
CA ARG A 214 0.91 4.17 11.49
C ARG A 214 0.12 4.15 12.81
N ASP A 215 0.65 4.70 13.88
CA ASP A 215 -0.07 4.81 15.15
C ASP A 215 -0.59 6.23 15.45
N LYS A 216 -0.50 7.13 14.47
CA LYS A 216 -1.06 8.49 14.50
C LYS A 216 -1.66 8.87 13.15
N PHE A 217 -2.75 9.62 13.20
CA PHE A 217 -3.29 10.32 12.02
C PHE A 217 -2.35 11.47 11.59
N ASP A 218 -2.57 12.01 10.40
CA ASP A 218 -1.78 13.14 9.86
C ASP A 218 -1.85 14.41 10.73
N ASP A 219 -2.92 14.59 11.50
CA ASP A 219 -3.05 15.67 12.48
C ASP A 219 -2.27 15.43 13.80
N GLY A 220 -1.64 14.25 13.92
CA GLY A 220 -0.86 13.83 15.09
C GLY A 220 -1.69 13.19 16.20
N SER A 221 -3.00 13.08 16.08
CA SER A 221 -3.83 12.38 17.04
C SER A 221 -3.58 10.86 17.00
N PRO A 222 -3.67 10.17 18.16
CA PRO A 222 -3.38 8.74 18.23
C PRO A 222 -4.47 7.93 17.52
N ILE A 223 -4.06 6.84 16.85
CA ILE A 223 -4.96 5.86 16.24
C ILE A 223 -5.22 4.73 17.23
N ASP A 224 -6.48 4.38 17.43
CA ASP A 224 -6.87 3.14 18.11
C ASP A 224 -6.64 1.95 17.16
N LEU A 225 -5.43 1.39 17.21
CA LEU A 225 -5.05 0.26 16.37
C LEU A 225 -5.90 -0.99 16.67
N ASP A 226 -6.35 -1.19 17.92
CA ASP A 226 -7.22 -2.33 18.25
C ASP A 226 -8.57 -2.21 17.51
N ARG A 227 -9.14 -0.99 17.43
CA ARG A 227 -10.34 -0.71 16.62
C ARG A 227 -10.08 -0.98 15.13
N VAL A 228 -8.94 -0.55 14.60
CA VAL A 228 -8.56 -0.80 13.19
C VAL A 228 -8.52 -2.30 12.93
N TRP A 229 -7.82 -3.09 13.76
CA TRP A 229 -7.74 -4.54 13.56
C TRP A 229 -9.08 -5.25 13.66
N LYS A 230 -9.99 -4.77 14.53
CA LYS A 230 -11.39 -5.26 14.57
C LYS A 230 -12.13 -5.05 13.26
N LEU A 231 -11.94 -3.88 12.62
CA LEU A 231 -12.56 -3.58 11.33
C LEU A 231 -12.02 -4.52 10.24
N PHE A 232 -10.69 -4.66 10.12
CA PHE A 232 -10.07 -5.57 9.15
C PHE A 232 -10.47 -7.04 9.37
N ALA A 233 -10.46 -7.48 10.63
CA ALA A 233 -10.87 -8.84 10.98
C ALA A 233 -12.36 -9.07 10.69
N GLY A 234 -13.22 -8.13 11.04
CA GLY A 234 -14.66 -8.19 10.76
C GLY A 234 -14.98 -8.25 9.27
N ALA A 235 -14.19 -7.59 8.44
CA ALA A 235 -14.27 -7.66 6.99
C ALA A 235 -13.67 -8.96 6.39
N GLY A 236 -13.04 -9.80 7.19
CA GLY A 236 -12.36 -11.01 6.72
C GLY A 236 -11.13 -10.74 5.86
N PHE A 237 -10.44 -9.62 6.09
CA PHE A 237 -9.26 -9.24 5.32
C PHE A 237 -8.15 -10.30 5.39
N LYS A 238 -7.51 -10.53 4.25
CA LYS A 238 -6.38 -11.45 4.11
C LYS A 238 -5.24 -10.71 3.42
N GLY A 239 -4.23 -10.32 4.20
CA GLY A 239 -3.12 -9.54 3.66
C GLY A 239 -2.19 -9.00 4.73
N PHE A 240 -1.31 -8.11 4.31
CA PHE A 240 -0.27 -7.57 5.15
C PHE A 240 -0.72 -6.27 5.81
N MET A 241 -0.45 -6.15 7.11
CA MET A 241 -0.57 -4.94 7.92
C MET A 241 0.84 -4.34 8.02
N SER A 242 1.20 -3.52 7.03
CA SER A 242 2.58 -3.07 6.82
C SER A 242 2.86 -1.77 7.59
N ALA A 243 3.81 -1.80 8.52
CA ALA A 243 4.26 -0.58 9.19
C ALA A 243 4.82 0.42 8.18
N GLU A 244 4.30 1.65 8.17
CA GLU A 244 4.85 2.81 7.49
C GLU A 244 5.12 3.92 8.49
N TYR A 245 6.28 3.89 9.10
CA TYR A 245 6.63 4.76 10.23
C TYR A 245 7.03 6.16 9.77
N GLU A 246 6.34 7.18 10.28
CA GLU A 246 6.60 8.59 9.93
C GLU A 246 6.63 9.54 11.13
N ASP A 247 6.91 9.05 12.33
CA ASP A 247 6.98 9.92 13.51
C ASP A 247 8.34 10.66 13.65
N LYS A 248 8.43 11.50 14.66
CA LYS A 248 9.62 12.32 14.98
C LYS A 248 10.76 11.48 15.59
N GLU A 249 10.44 10.41 16.33
CA GLU A 249 11.44 9.51 16.88
C GLU A 249 12.24 8.86 15.75
N ASP A 250 13.51 8.58 16.00
CA ASP A 250 14.37 7.92 15.02
C ASP A 250 13.81 6.56 14.58
N ALA A 251 13.83 6.29 13.28
CA ALA A 251 13.26 5.07 12.70
C ALA A 251 13.91 3.79 13.24
N MET A 252 15.20 3.83 13.63
CA MET A 252 15.87 2.66 14.22
C MET A 252 15.27 2.26 15.57
N THR A 253 14.62 3.19 16.26
CA THR A 253 13.92 2.97 17.53
C THR A 253 12.40 2.86 17.35
N GLY A 254 11.80 3.74 16.55
CA GLY A 254 10.36 3.83 16.41
C GLY A 254 9.75 2.69 15.58
N VAL A 255 10.39 2.29 14.47
CA VAL A 255 9.89 1.17 13.64
C VAL A 255 9.79 -0.13 14.43
N PRO A 256 10.80 -0.57 15.21
CA PRO A 256 10.66 -1.77 16.04
C PRO A 256 9.45 -1.73 16.98
N LYS A 257 9.17 -0.58 17.61
CA LYS A 257 8.01 -0.40 18.51
C LYS A 257 6.68 -0.54 17.78
N LEU A 258 6.56 0.08 16.60
CA LEU A 258 5.35 -0.03 15.78
C LEU A 258 5.15 -1.46 15.27
N VAL A 259 6.19 -2.10 14.77
CA VAL A 259 6.15 -3.49 14.30
C VAL A 259 5.77 -4.46 15.42
N GLU A 260 6.25 -4.26 16.65
CA GLU A 260 5.86 -5.09 17.80
C GLU A 260 4.35 -5.00 18.07
N LYS A 261 3.77 -3.77 18.05
CA LYS A 261 2.33 -3.56 18.18
C LYS A 261 1.56 -4.29 17.06
N ILE A 262 2.00 -4.11 15.80
CA ILE A 262 1.36 -4.74 14.63
C ILE A 262 1.40 -6.27 14.76
N ARG A 263 2.55 -6.85 15.08
CA ARG A 263 2.68 -8.31 15.25
C ARG A 263 1.78 -8.86 16.36
N ALA A 264 1.70 -8.16 17.48
CA ALA A 264 0.81 -8.55 18.60
C ALA A 264 -0.67 -8.53 18.17
N LEU A 265 -1.08 -7.50 17.42
CA LEU A 265 -2.44 -7.38 16.93
C LEU A 265 -2.74 -8.40 15.81
N CYS A 266 -1.81 -8.66 14.89
CA CYS A 266 -1.97 -9.72 13.91
C CYS A 266 -2.17 -11.09 14.59
N ALA A 267 -1.37 -11.40 15.60
CA ALA A 267 -1.52 -12.65 16.37
C ALA A 267 -2.86 -12.72 17.13
N LYS A 268 -3.38 -11.58 17.61
CA LYS A 268 -4.66 -11.51 18.35
C LYS A 268 -5.87 -11.70 17.44
N TYR A 269 -5.84 -11.16 16.23
CA TYR A 269 -6.99 -11.07 15.34
C TYR A 269 -6.95 -11.99 14.13
N SER A 270 -5.80 -12.60 13.82
CA SER A 270 -5.70 -13.60 12.77
C SER A 270 -6.18 -14.95 13.30
N THR A 271 -7.14 -15.54 12.62
CA THR A 271 -7.50 -16.94 12.87
C THR A 271 -6.56 -17.83 12.07
N VAL A 272 -5.73 -18.58 12.77
CA VAL A 272 -4.82 -19.58 12.18
C VAL A 272 -5.54 -20.91 12.05
#